data_485be58a710d8bffe8b38e1644869c6f
#
_entry.id   485be58a710d8bffe8b38e1644869c6f
#
_cell.length_a   1.000
_cell.length_b   1.000
_cell.length_c   1.000
_cell.angle_alpha   90.00
_cell.angle_beta   90.00
_cell.angle_gamma   90.00
#
_symmetry.space_group_name_H-M   'P 1'
#
loop_
_entity.id
_entity.type
_entity.pdbx_description
1 polymer ?
#
loop_
_entity_poly.entity_id
_entity_poly.type
_entity_poly.pdbx_seq_one_letter_code
_entity_poly.pdbx_strand_id
1 'polypeptide(L)'
;MNKSASIKENINDERINKLNFWLRSMSDFEDADIKQVSGDASFRRYFRVRKDSLSFIAMDSPPEKENCGSFLKVANFLDHMSVNAPRIIESNIEEGFLLLSDLGSQNYLDVLIQSPESAKDLYEDAIKSLHKIQYYGKTFQTELPPYDEKLLKEELSIFYEWLCSRHIGLKFGNDDMKKWLQCCDELISNALKQPKVFVHRDFHSRNLMKTKKNNPGIVDFQDAVEGPITYDIVSLLRDCYISWPETKVQ
;
A
#
# COMPACT_ATOMS: atom_id res chain seq x y z
N MET A 1 -35.16 -12.30 12.46
CA MET A 1 -35.03 -11.28 13.54
C MET A 1 -33.74 -10.54 13.35
N ASN A 2 -33.83 -9.35 12.78
CA ASN A 2 -32.72 -8.44 12.52
C ASN A 2 -32.13 -7.89 13.82
N LYS A 3 -30.84 -8.08 14.05
CA LYS A 3 -30.10 -7.21 14.95
C LYS A 3 -29.15 -6.39 14.12
N SER A 4 -29.59 -5.21 13.70
CA SER A 4 -28.76 -4.11 13.29
C SER A 4 -27.94 -3.69 14.50
N ALA A 5 -26.65 -4.05 14.53
CA ALA A 5 -25.71 -3.45 15.43
C ALA A 5 -25.43 -2.04 14.90
N SER A 6 -26.11 -1.05 15.47
CA SER A 6 -25.73 0.35 15.32
C SER A 6 -24.32 0.52 15.89
N ILE A 7 -23.37 0.83 15.02
CA ILE A 7 -22.05 1.34 15.42
C ILE A 7 -22.34 2.70 16.08
N LYS A 8 -22.37 2.71 17.42
CA LYS A 8 -22.31 3.95 18.18
C LYS A 8 -20.93 4.56 17.91
N GLU A 9 -20.91 5.69 17.22
CA GLU A 9 -19.76 6.58 17.19
C GLU A 9 -19.30 6.81 18.62
N ASN A 10 -18.11 6.28 18.95
CA ASN A 10 -17.49 6.54 20.23
C ASN A 10 -17.00 8.00 20.21
N ILE A 11 -17.78 8.89 20.79
CA ILE A 11 -17.54 10.34 20.92
C ILE A 11 -16.26 10.65 21.74
N ASN A 12 -15.52 9.65 22.18
CA ASN A 12 -14.36 9.83 23.06
C ASN A 12 -13.16 8.97 22.64
N ASP A 13 -12.77 9.04 21.36
CA ASP A 13 -11.50 8.44 20.93
C ASP A 13 -10.36 9.40 21.34
N GLU A 14 -9.65 9.07 22.40
CA GLU A 14 -8.55 9.86 22.94
C GLU A 14 -7.49 10.19 21.89
N ARG A 15 -7.19 9.26 20.99
CA ARG A 15 -6.19 9.48 19.94
C ARG A 15 -6.67 10.48 18.89
N ILE A 16 -7.95 10.46 18.51
CA ILE A 16 -8.52 11.48 17.61
C ILE A 16 -8.44 12.87 18.27
N ASN A 17 -8.70 12.97 19.57
CA ASN A 17 -8.57 14.24 20.28
C ASN A 17 -7.12 14.74 20.30
N LYS A 18 -6.14 13.85 20.53
CA LYS A 18 -4.71 14.18 20.45
C LYS A 18 -4.29 14.61 19.04
N LEU A 19 -4.74 13.89 18.01
CA LEU A 19 -4.47 14.25 16.59
C LEU A 19 -5.03 15.64 16.27
N ASN A 20 -6.29 15.90 16.65
CA ASN A 20 -6.92 17.20 16.45
C ASN A 20 -6.18 18.32 17.19
N PHE A 21 -5.76 18.08 18.43
CA PHE A 21 -4.97 19.04 19.19
C PHE A 21 -3.63 19.32 18.50
N TRP A 22 -2.91 18.28 18.07
CA TRP A 22 -1.65 18.42 17.35
C TRP A 22 -1.83 19.22 16.04
N LEU A 23 -2.83 18.90 15.23
CA LEU A 23 -3.11 19.62 13.98
C LEU A 23 -3.41 21.10 14.26
N ARG A 24 -4.26 21.40 15.23
CA ARG A 24 -4.65 22.77 15.59
C ARG A 24 -3.55 23.56 16.30
N SER A 25 -2.52 22.91 16.84
CA SER A 25 -1.34 23.60 17.39
C SER A 25 -0.48 24.24 16.32
N MET A 26 -0.63 23.83 15.06
CA MET A 26 -0.02 24.48 13.90
C MET A 26 -0.91 25.63 13.45
N SER A 27 -0.37 26.85 13.41
CA SER A 27 -1.12 28.10 13.07
C SER A 27 -1.94 28.02 11.78
N ASP A 28 -1.43 27.26 10.80
CA ASP A 28 -2.08 27.09 9.50
C ASP A 28 -3.28 26.16 9.52
N PHE A 29 -3.51 25.40 10.60
CA PHE A 29 -4.55 24.36 10.69
C PHE A 29 -5.54 24.55 11.84
N GLU A 30 -5.56 25.71 12.49
CA GLU A 30 -6.43 25.99 13.64
C GLU A 30 -7.92 25.75 13.32
N ASP A 31 -8.39 26.18 12.15
CA ASP A 31 -9.78 26.08 11.69
C ASP A 31 -9.99 24.98 10.61
N ALA A 32 -9.08 24.00 10.48
CA ALA A 32 -9.19 22.99 9.45
C ALA A 32 -10.39 22.05 9.66
N ASP A 33 -11.09 21.70 8.56
CA ASP A 33 -12.11 20.65 8.54
C ASP A 33 -11.44 19.29 8.43
N ILE A 34 -11.66 18.41 9.42
CA ILE A 34 -11.01 17.10 9.55
C ILE A 34 -12.07 16.03 9.42
N LYS A 35 -11.94 15.18 8.39
CA LYS A 35 -12.87 14.07 8.12
C LYS A 35 -12.13 12.76 7.95
N GLN A 36 -12.57 11.71 8.61
CA GLN A 36 -12.02 10.38 8.44
C GLN A 36 -12.19 9.91 6.98
N VAL A 37 -11.09 9.39 6.42
CA VAL A 37 -11.11 8.66 5.15
C VAL A 37 -11.36 7.19 5.51
N SER A 38 -12.10 6.46 4.66
CA SER A 38 -12.38 5.04 4.89
C SER A 38 -11.08 4.27 5.18
N GLY A 39 -11.04 3.59 6.35
CA GLY A 39 -9.85 2.88 6.82
C GLY A 39 -9.60 1.59 6.03
N ASP A 40 -8.34 1.22 5.94
CA ASP A 40 -7.86 -0.09 5.50
C ASP A 40 -7.80 -1.07 6.69
N ALA A 41 -7.45 -2.33 6.44
CA ALA A 41 -7.31 -3.38 7.46
C ALA A 41 -6.10 -3.18 8.41
N SER A 42 -5.42 -2.05 8.35
CA SER A 42 -4.29 -1.62 9.16
C SER A 42 -4.73 -0.93 10.46
N PHE A 43 -3.83 -0.88 11.43
CA PHE A 43 -4.01 -0.04 12.63
C PHE A 43 -3.86 1.45 12.33
N ARG A 44 -3.40 1.84 11.13
CA ARG A 44 -3.31 3.23 10.69
C ARG A 44 -4.69 3.76 10.36
N ARG A 45 -4.95 4.99 10.78
CA ARG A 45 -6.16 5.72 10.44
C ARG A 45 -5.79 6.96 9.66
N TYR A 46 -6.59 7.29 8.66
CA TYR A 46 -6.34 8.42 7.79
C TYR A 46 -7.50 9.41 7.85
N PHE A 47 -7.16 10.70 7.93
CA PHE A 47 -8.12 11.79 8.00
C PHE A 47 -7.77 12.83 6.94
N ARG A 48 -8.74 13.22 6.15
CA ARG A 48 -8.57 14.33 5.22
C ARG A 48 -8.73 15.64 5.95
N VAL A 49 -7.72 16.48 5.87
CA VAL A 49 -7.64 17.80 6.51
C VAL A 49 -7.77 18.84 5.41
N ARG A 50 -8.81 19.64 5.47
CA ARG A 50 -9.07 20.72 4.49
C ARG A 50 -8.89 22.07 5.13
N LYS A 51 -8.10 22.91 4.48
CA LYS A 51 -7.87 24.31 4.85
C LYS A 51 -7.97 25.16 3.59
N ASP A 52 -8.96 26.04 3.52
CA ASP A 52 -9.25 26.85 2.35
C ASP A 52 -9.40 25.99 1.07
N SER A 53 -8.56 26.20 0.06
CA SER A 53 -8.50 25.40 -1.17
C SER A 53 -7.52 24.22 -1.12
N LEU A 54 -6.80 24.05 0.00
CA LEU A 54 -5.79 23.01 0.16
C LEU A 54 -6.37 21.78 0.85
N SER A 55 -5.83 20.63 0.51
CA SER A 55 -6.19 19.36 1.11
C SER A 55 -4.92 18.58 1.49
N PHE A 56 -4.95 17.98 2.67
CA PHE A 56 -3.88 17.18 3.25
C PHE A 56 -4.46 15.88 3.81
N ILE A 57 -3.60 14.92 4.12
CA ILE A 57 -3.96 13.70 4.83
C ILE A 57 -3.21 13.65 6.15
N ALA A 58 -3.93 13.61 7.25
CA ALA A 58 -3.37 13.30 8.55
C ALA A 58 -3.42 11.78 8.77
N MET A 59 -2.29 11.18 9.07
CA MET A 59 -2.17 9.77 9.44
C MET A 59 -2.00 9.65 10.95
N ASP A 60 -2.80 8.81 11.56
CA ASP A 60 -2.68 8.34 12.94
C ASP A 60 -2.18 6.90 12.93
N SER A 61 -0.96 6.69 13.38
CA SER A 61 -0.27 5.40 13.44
C SER A 61 0.17 5.14 14.89
N PRO A 62 -0.64 4.43 15.70
CA PRO A 62 -0.34 4.20 17.12
C PRO A 62 1.04 3.58 17.32
N PRO A 63 2.00 4.24 18.03
CA PRO A 63 3.39 3.77 18.10
C PRO A 63 3.57 2.38 18.70
N GLU A 64 2.64 1.96 19.56
CA GLU A 64 2.63 0.63 20.18
C GLU A 64 2.23 -0.50 19.21
N LYS A 65 1.70 -0.16 18.03
CA LYS A 65 1.22 -1.12 17.01
C LYS A 65 1.92 -0.99 15.67
N GLU A 66 2.35 0.22 15.35
CA GLU A 66 2.86 0.57 14.02
C GLU A 66 4.10 1.45 14.13
N ASN A 67 5.13 1.13 13.39
CA ASN A 67 6.34 1.95 13.33
C ASN A 67 6.27 2.95 12.17
N CYS A 68 6.19 4.25 12.47
CA CYS A 68 6.27 5.30 11.46
C CYS A 68 7.62 5.37 10.75
N GLY A 69 8.69 4.81 11.33
CA GLY A 69 10.04 4.88 10.77
C GLY A 69 10.15 4.29 9.37
N SER A 70 9.52 3.13 9.12
CA SER A 70 9.50 2.52 7.79
C SER A 70 8.78 3.43 6.77
N PHE A 71 7.62 3.99 7.14
CA PHE A 71 6.89 4.93 6.29
C PHE A 71 7.75 6.16 5.95
N LEU A 72 8.33 6.80 6.95
CA LEU A 72 9.20 7.97 6.78
C LEU A 72 10.40 7.66 5.87
N LYS A 73 11.06 6.53 6.12
CA LYS A 73 12.22 6.09 5.35
C LYS A 73 11.88 5.89 3.88
N VAL A 74 10.83 5.12 3.60
CA VAL A 74 10.43 4.80 2.22
C VAL A 74 9.87 6.03 1.51
N ALA A 75 9.09 6.89 2.20
CA ALA A 75 8.62 8.16 1.65
C ALA A 75 9.78 9.05 1.18
N ASN A 76 10.84 9.14 1.99
CA ASN A 76 12.05 9.90 1.63
C ASN A 76 12.74 9.29 0.40
N PHE A 77 12.85 7.97 0.28
CA PHE A 77 13.41 7.33 -0.91
C PHE A 77 12.61 7.66 -2.16
N LEU A 78 11.28 7.56 -2.09
CA LEU A 78 10.39 7.88 -3.21
C LEU A 78 10.50 9.35 -3.63
N ASP A 79 10.63 10.26 -2.68
CA ASP A 79 10.83 11.69 -2.97
C ASP A 79 12.17 11.94 -3.69
N HIS A 80 13.28 11.34 -3.21
CA HIS A 80 14.58 11.41 -3.88
C HIS A 80 14.56 10.82 -5.30
N MET A 81 13.75 9.79 -5.53
CA MET A 81 13.53 9.21 -6.87
C MET A 81 12.58 10.07 -7.71
N SER A 82 12.05 11.16 -7.18
CA SER A 82 11.00 11.99 -7.79
C SER A 82 9.77 11.18 -8.22
N VAL A 83 9.42 10.16 -7.44
CA VAL A 83 8.19 9.38 -7.58
C VAL A 83 7.06 10.14 -6.87
N ASN A 84 5.88 10.17 -7.48
CA ASN A 84 4.74 10.87 -6.90
C ASN A 84 4.12 10.03 -5.76
N ALA A 85 4.59 10.24 -4.56
CA ALA A 85 4.08 9.66 -3.32
C ALA A 85 3.65 10.77 -2.34
N PRO A 86 2.89 10.49 -1.29
CA PRO A 86 2.57 11.46 -0.25
C PRO A 86 3.83 12.06 0.35
N ARG A 87 3.98 13.39 0.22
CA ARG A 87 5.10 14.11 0.85
C ARG A 87 4.76 14.38 2.31
N ILE A 88 5.76 14.23 3.17
CA ILE A 88 5.64 14.55 4.58
C ILE A 88 5.69 16.08 4.72
N ILE A 89 4.65 16.65 5.26
CA ILE A 89 4.52 18.10 5.52
C ILE A 89 4.98 18.38 6.95
N GLU A 90 4.48 17.58 7.92
CA GLU A 90 4.83 17.69 9.33
C GLU A 90 4.75 16.32 10.00
N SER A 91 5.44 16.11 11.10
CA SER A 91 5.46 14.84 11.82
C SER A 91 5.58 15.00 13.32
N ASN A 92 4.86 14.16 14.05
CA ASN A 92 5.04 13.94 15.48
C ASN A 92 5.23 12.42 15.71
N ILE A 93 6.49 12.00 15.69
CA ILE A 93 6.86 10.58 15.73
C ILE A 93 6.52 9.95 17.09
N GLU A 94 6.65 10.71 18.18
CA GLU A 94 6.37 10.24 19.53
C GLU A 94 4.91 9.84 19.69
N GLU A 95 3.99 10.63 19.13
CA GLU A 95 2.56 10.34 19.12
C GLU A 95 2.14 9.48 17.89
N GLY A 96 3.01 9.29 16.90
CA GLY A 96 2.71 8.54 15.68
C GLY A 96 1.80 9.30 14.70
N PHE A 97 1.89 10.63 14.64
CA PHE A 97 1.11 11.47 13.73
C PHE A 97 1.96 11.99 12.59
N LEU A 98 1.44 11.89 11.36
CA LEU A 98 2.03 12.51 10.19
C LEU A 98 0.99 13.36 9.45
N LEU A 99 1.40 14.52 8.96
CA LEU A 99 0.64 15.31 8.00
C LEU A 99 1.27 15.17 6.63
N LEU A 100 0.48 14.74 5.65
CA LEU A 100 0.93 14.32 4.32
C LEU A 100 0.22 15.15 3.24
N SER A 101 0.85 15.27 2.06
CA SER A 101 0.17 15.80 0.89
C SER A 101 -0.96 14.87 0.46
N ASP A 102 -2.09 15.44 0.02
CA ASP A 102 -3.25 14.69 -0.47
C ASP A 102 -3.11 14.40 -1.97
N LEU A 103 -3.10 13.14 -2.35
CA LEU A 103 -3.05 12.69 -3.75
C LEU A 103 -4.44 12.56 -4.40
N GLY A 104 -5.50 12.96 -3.69
CA GLY A 104 -6.87 12.89 -4.16
C GLY A 104 -7.65 11.71 -3.59
N SER A 105 -8.77 11.39 -4.23
CA SER A 105 -9.71 10.39 -3.72
C SER A 105 -10.01 9.25 -4.70
N GLN A 106 -9.48 9.29 -5.91
CA GLN A 106 -9.72 8.26 -6.93
C GLN A 106 -8.48 7.39 -7.09
N ASN A 107 -8.60 6.11 -6.82
CA ASN A 107 -7.59 5.12 -7.17
C ASN A 107 -7.80 4.58 -8.60
N TYR A 108 -6.82 3.86 -9.12
CA TYR A 108 -6.91 3.28 -10.45
C TYR A 108 -8.05 2.27 -10.57
N LEU A 109 -8.31 1.47 -9.52
CA LEU A 109 -9.40 0.49 -9.55
C LEU A 109 -10.75 1.17 -9.80
N ASP A 110 -11.04 2.26 -9.07
CA ASP A 110 -12.29 3.00 -9.23
C ASP A 110 -12.44 3.56 -10.65
N VAL A 111 -11.34 4.08 -11.21
CA VAL A 111 -11.34 4.60 -12.59
C VAL A 111 -11.51 3.47 -13.61
N LEU A 112 -10.80 2.36 -13.45
CA LEU A 112 -10.85 1.22 -14.37
C LEU A 112 -12.22 0.53 -14.39
N ILE A 113 -12.91 0.48 -13.24
CA ILE A 113 -14.29 -0.04 -13.17
C ILE A 113 -15.27 0.88 -13.91
N GLN A 114 -15.10 2.21 -13.79
CA GLN A 114 -15.97 3.18 -14.43
C GLN A 114 -15.67 3.39 -15.92
N SER A 115 -14.40 3.29 -16.31
CA SER A 115 -13.89 3.59 -17.66
C SER A 115 -12.79 2.58 -18.05
N PRO A 116 -13.16 1.32 -18.39
CA PRO A 116 -12.19 0.26 -18.74
C PRO A 116 -11.30 0.59 -19.95
N GLU A 117 -11.75 1.51 -20.80
CA GLU A 117 -10.99 2.02 -21.96
C GLU A 117 -9.75 2.82 -21.57
N SER A 118 -9.73 3.39 -20.36
CA SER A 118 -8.57 4.13 -19.84
C SER A 118 -7.41 3.23 -19.39
N ALA A 119 -7.61 1.91 -19.41
CA ALA A 119 -6.63 0.95 -18.90
C ALA A 119 -5.25 1.13 -19.54
N LYS A 120 -5.18 1.28 -20.87
CA LYS A 120 -3.90 1.44 -21.57
C LYS A 120 -3.08 2.58 -21.00
N ASP A 121 -3.65 3.78 -20.92
CA ASP A 121 -2.94 4.97 -20.49
C ASP A 121 -2.53 4.88 -19.01
N LEU A 122 -3.43 4.35 -18.16
CA LEU A 122 -3.16 4.17 -16.74
C LEU A 122 -2.04 3.16 -16.47
N TYR A 123 -2.07 2.01 -17.15
CA TYR A 123 -1.01 1.01 -17.00
C TYR A 123 0.32 1.47 -17.58
N GLU A 124 0.32 2.22 -18.70
CA GLU A 124 1.55 2.84 -19.22
C GLU A 124 2.17 3.80 -18.21
N ASP A 125 1.37 4.64 -17.56
CA ASP A 125 1.85 5.57 -16.51
C ASP A 125 2.37 4.80 -15.28
N ALA A 126 1.66 3.74 -14.86
CA ALA A 126 2.09 2.88 -13.77
C ALA A 126 3.43 2.20 -14.08
N ILE A 127 3.58 1.61 -15.26
CA ILE A 127 4.83 0.95 -15.69
C ILE A 127 5.99 1.94 -15.75
N LYS A 128 5.77 3.17 -16.26
CA LYS A 128 6.80 4.23 -16.24
C LYS A 128 7.24 4.56 -14.82
N SER A 129 6.29 4.64 -13.88
CA SER A 129 6.59 4.90 -12.47
C SER A 129 7.31 3.73 -11.82
N LEU A 130 6.90 2.49 -12.10
CA LEU A 130 7.59 1.29 -11.63
C LEU A 130 9.03 1.22 -12.15
N HIS A 131 9.24 1.47 -13.44
CA HIS A 131 10.58 1.54 -14.01
C HIS A 131 11.45 2.59 -13.29
N LYS A 132 10.88 3.74 -12.96
CA LYS A 132 11.56 4.80 -12.22
C LYS A 132 11.98 4.33 -10.82
N ILE A 133 11.06 3.67 -10.09
CA ILE A 133 11.33 3.07 -8.77
C ILE A 133 12.48 2.06 -8.87
N GLN A 134 12.42 1.13 -9.82
CA GLN A 134 13.44 0.09 -9.98
C GLN A 134 14.79 0.65 -10.44
N TYR A 135 14.79 1.64 -11.32
CA TYR A 135 16.03 2.22 -11.86
C TYR A 135 16.77 3.09 -10.84
N TYR A 136 16.06 4.05 -10.24
CA TYR A 136 16.66 4.97 -9.26
C TYR A 136 16.71 4.36 -7.86
N GLY A 137 15.88 3.38 -7.57
CA GLY A 137 15.84 2.67 -6.30
C GLY A 137 17.09 1.84 -6.00
N LYS A 138 17.93 1.57 -7.00
CA LYS A 138 19.24 0.90 -6.82
C LYS A 138 20.13 1.55 -5.74
N THR A 139 20.00 2.86 -5.55
CA THR A 139 20.74 3.60 -4.53
C THR A 139 20.28 3.29 -3.12
N PHE A 140 19.00 2.91 -2.96
CA PHE A 140 18.35 2.76 -1.67
C PHE A 140 17.96 1.32 -1.34
N GLN A 141 17.90 0.42 -2.33
CA GLN A 141 17.35 -0.92 -2.16
C GLN A 141 18.05 -1.74 -1.09
N THR A 142 19.38 -1.58 -0.92
CA THR A 142 20.15 -2.31 0.11
C THR A 142 19.86 -1.86 1.54
N GLU A 143 19.14 -0.75 1.70
CA GLU A 143 18.67 -0.29 2.99
C GLU A 143 17.28 -0.85 3.36
N LEU A 144 16.59 -1.49 2.40
CA LEU A 144 15.32 -2.15 2.60
C LEU A 144 15.51 -3.55 3.19
N PRO A 145 14.51 -4.08 3.90
CA PRO A 145 14.52 -5.48 4.29
C PRO A 145 14.63 -6.39 3.06
N PRO A 146 15.36 -7.51 3.13
CA PRO A 146 15.42 -8.45 2.02
C PRO A 146 14.11 -9.21 1.88
N TYR A 147 13.67 -9.41 0.63
CA TYR A 147 12.63 -10.39 0.31
C TYR A 147 13.27 -11.78 0.24
N ASP A 148 13.50 -12.33 1.40
CA ASP A 148 14.23 -13.58 1.56
C ASP A 148 13.33 -14.84 1.48
N GLU A 149 13.94 -16.00 1.60
CA GLU A 149 13.23 -17.27 1.57
C GLU A 149 12.15 -17.38 2.66
N LYS A 150 12.42 -16.80 3.84
CA LYS A 150 11.49 -16.83 4.96
C LYS A 150 10.22 -16.06 4.63
N LEU A 151 10.36 -14.81 4.16
CA LEU A 151 9.23 -13.97 3.81
C LEU A 151 8.42 -14.57 2.64
N LEU A 152 9.11 -15.11 1.62
CA LEU A 152 8.45 -15.81 0.51
C LEU A 152 7.66 -17.04 0.98
N LYS A 153 8.19 -17.82 1.92
CA LYS A 153 7.46 -18.96 2.51
C LYS A 153 6.23 -18.51 3.31
N GLU A 154 6.36 -17.46 4.09
CA GLU A 154 5.24 -16.89 4.85
C GLU A 154 4.11 -16.46 3.91
N GLU A 155 4.40 -15.75 2.82
CA GLU A 155 3.39 -15.34 1.84
C GLU A 155 2.74 -16.52 1.10
N LEU A 156 3.51 -17.50 0.67
CA LEU A 156 2.96 -18.70 0.05
C LEU A 156 2.07 -19.50 1.02
N SER A 157 2.38 -19.48 2.32
CA SER A 157 1.55 -20.16 3.32
C SER A 157 0.14 -19.57 3.43
N ILE A 158 -0.02 -18.27 3.16
CA ILE A 158 -1.33 -17.58 3.15
C ILE A 158 -2.30 -18.25 2.17
N PHE A 159 -1.82 -18.66 0.99
CA PHE A 159 -2.63 -19.36 0.01
C PHE A 159 -3.21 -20.65 0.59
N TYR A 160 -2.37 -21.49 1.20
CA TYR A 160 -2.85 -22.75 1.77
C TYR A 160 -3.76 -22.52 2.98
N GLU A 161 -3.35 -21.67 3.91
CA GLU A 161 -4.09 -21.46 5.16
C GLU A 161 -5.43 -20.79 4.94
N TRP A 162 -5.45 -19.70 4.18
CA TRP A 162 -6.64 -18.88 4.03
C TRP A 162 -7.53 -19.34 2.87
N LEU A 163 -6.98 -19.52 1.67
CA LEU A 163 -7.78 -19.92 0.53
C LEU A 163 -8.16 -21.40 0.63
N CYS A 164 -7.18 -22.30 0.68
CA CYS A 164 -7.47 -23.74 0.64
C CYS A 164 -8.17 -24.20 1.91
N SER A 165 -7.58 -23.99 3.08
CA SER A 165 -8.07 -24.56 4.33
C SER A 165 -9.29 -23.83 4.88
N ARG A 166 -9.22 -22.49 5.05
CA ARG A 166 -10.32 -21.75 5.71
C ARG A 166 -11.46 -21.40 4.78
N HIS A 167 -11.18 -20.95 3.55
CA HIS A 167 -12.23 -20.49 2.63
C HIS A 167 -12.91 -21.66 1.88
N ILE A 168 -12.10 -22.56 1.30
CA ILE A 168 -12.62 -23.70 0.51
C ILE A 168 -12.91 -24.90 1.40
N GLY A 169 -12.28 -25.02 2.58
CA GLY A 169 -12.39 -26.18 3.46
C GLY A 169 -11.58 -27.39 2.97
N LEU A 170 -10.64 -27.19 2.04
CA LEU A 170 -9.78 -28.22 1.46
C LEU A 170 -8.61 -28.51 2.41
N LYS A 171 -8.48 -29.76 2.81
CA LYS A 171 -7.33 -30.23 3.60
C LYS A 171 -6.44 -31.12 2.72
N PHE A 172 -5.18 -30.77 2.61
CA PHE A 172 -4.21 -31.58 1.89
C PHE A 172 -3.88 -32.84 2.69
N GLY A 173 -3.88 -33.97 1.99
CA GLY A 173 -3.27 -35.21 2.52
C GLY A 173 -1.75 -35.10 2.52
N ASN A 174 -1.07 -36.11 3.06
CA ASN A 174 0.41 -36.13 3.18
C ASN A 174 1.08 -35.93 1.80
N ASP A 175 0.59 -36.63 0.77
CA ASP A 175 1.16 -36.55 -0.58
C ASP A 175 0.92 -35.19 -1.24
N ASP A 176 -0.26 -34.61 -1.05
CA ASP A 176 -0.59 -33.28 -1.60
C ASP A 176 0.21 -32.19 -0.91
N MET A 177 0.38 -32.28 0.41
CA MET A 177 1.23 -31.37 1.17
C MET A 177 2.68 -31.45 0.69
N LYS A 178 3.20 -32.66 0.45
CA LYS A 178 4.56 -32.84 -0.09
C LYS A 178 4.71 -32.18 -1.45
N LYS A 179 3.74 -32.34 -2.37
CA LYS A 179 3.75 -31.70 -3.69
C LYS A 179 3.66 -30.18 -3.58
N TRP A 180 2.80 -29.70 -2.67
CA TRP A 180 2.66 -28.26 -2.40
C TRP A 180 3.98 -27.65 -1.95
N LEU A 181 4.66 -28.27 -0.98
CA LEU A 181 5.97 -27.79 -0.50
C LEU A 181 7.04 -27.81 -1.60
N GLN A 182 7.07 -28.83 -2.45
CA GLN A 182 7.97 -28.87 -3.61
C GLN A 182 7.69 -27.73 -4.58
N CYS A 183 6.42 -27.45 -4.86
CA CYS A 183 6.02 -26.33 -5.71
C CYS A 183 6.47 -24.99 -5.09
N CYS A 184 6.28 -24.80 -3.79
CA CYS A 184 6.75 -23.60 -3.07
C CYS A 184 8.27 -23.44 -3.19
N ASP A 185 9.04 -24.52 -2.98
CA ASP A 185 10.51 -24.48 -3.07
C ASP A 185 10.97 -24.07 -4.49
N GLU A 186 10.32 -24.57 -5.53
CA GLU A 186 10.60 -24.20 -6.92
C GLU A 186 10.29 -22.71 -7.19
N LEU A 187 9.12 -22.23 -6.74
CA LEU A 187 8.73 -20.82 -6.89
C LEU A 187 9.71 -19.89 -6.17
N ILE A 188 10.06 -20.22 -4.93
CA ILE A 188 11.01 -19.46 -4.12
C ILE A 188 12.39 -19.43 -4.79
N SER A 189 12.89 -20.61 -5.21
CA SER A 189 14.17 -20.71 -5.91
C SER A 189 14.21 -19.86 -7.18
N ASN A 190 13.12 -19.81 -7.95
CA ASN A 190 13.03 -18.97 -9.13
C ASN A 190 12.98 -17.48 -8.78
N ALA A 191 12.23 -17.10 -7.76
CA ALA A 191 12.17 -15.70 -7.29
C ALA A 191 13.55 -15.22 -6.82
N LEU A 192 14.24 -15.99 -6.00
CA LEU A 192 15.56 -15.64 -5.44
C LEU A 192 16.69 -15.56 -6.47
N LYS A 193 16.54 -16.20 -7.63
CA LYS A 193 17.51 -16.14 -8.74
C LYS A 193 17.39 -14.86 -9.58
N GLN A 194 16.28 -14.13 -9.46
CA GLN A 194 16.07 -12.90 -10.22
C GLN A 194 16.97 -11.77 -9.74
N PRO A 195 17.27 -10.79 -10.60
CA PRO A 195 17.88 -9.54 -10.17
C PRO A 195 17.04 -8.88 -9.07
N LYS A 196 17.71 -8.38 -8.04
CA LYS A 196 17.06 -7.68 -6.94
C LYS A 196 16.95 -6.19 -7.25
N VAL A 197 15.78 -5.64 -6.93
CA VAL A 197 15.45 -4.24 -7.09
C VAL A 197 14.66 -3.73 -5.88
N PHE A 198 14.39 -2.44 -5.84
CA PHE A 198 13.39 -1.87 -4.96
C PHE A 198 12.00 -2.41 -5.36
N VAL A 199 11.34 -3.13 -4.48
CA VAL A 199 10.01 -3.73 -4.66
C VAL A 199 9.04 -3.07 -3.69
N HIS A 200 7.93 -2.56 -4.22
CA HIS A 200 6.86 -1.92 -3.45
C HIS A 200 6.03 -2.94 -2.65
N ARG A 201 5.87 -4.15 -3.17
CA ARG A 201 5.05 -5.30 -2.75
C ARG A 201 3.57 -5.18 -3.12
N ASP A 202 2.95 -4.05 -2.87
CA ASP A 202 1.52 -3.85 -3.09
C ASP A 202 1.26 -2.87 -4.26
N PHE A 203 2.01 -3.05 -5.38
CA PHE A 203 1.92 -2.20 -6.57
C PHE A 203 0.76 -2.62 -7.46
N HIS A 204 -0.46 -2.34 -7.05
CA HIS A 204 -1.70 -2.73 -7.71
C HIS A 204 -2.70 -1.56 -7.78
N SER A 205 -3.82 -1.75 -8.50
CA SER A 205 -4.77 -0.68 -8.84
C SER A 205 -5.37 0.06 -7.64
N ARG A 206 -5.49 -0.54 -6.46
CA ARG A 206 -6.00 0.13 -5.26
C ARG A 206 -5.01 1.11 -4.65
N ASN A 207 -3.71 0.85 -4.82
CA ASN A 207 -2.63 1.65 -4.23
C ASN A 207 -2.02 2.65 -5.22
N LEU A 208 -2.59 2.76 -6.42
CA LEU A 208 -2.24 3.75 -7.42
C LEU A 208 -3.35 4.79 -7.51
N MET A 209 -3.03 6.05 -7.15
CA MET A 209 -3.97 7.15 -7.15
C MET A 209 -3.97 7.87 -8.50
N LYS A 210 -5.15 8.15 -9.06
CA LYS A 210 -5.27 8.95 -10.27
C LYS A 210 -5.02 10.42 -9.94
N THR A 211 -3.92 10.95 -10.43
CA THR A 211 -3.50 12.33 -10.21
C THR A 211 -3.50 13.14 -11.51
N LYS A 212 -3.68 14.46 -11.41
CA LYS A 212 -3.65 15.37 -12.59
C LYS A 212 -2.23 15.62 -13.10
N LYS A 213 -1.23 15.47 -12.23
CA LYS A 213 0.19 15.68 -12.56
C LYS A 213 0.99 14.51 -11.99
N ASN A 214 2.02 14.09 -12.71
CA ASN A 214 2.90 12.99 -12.29
C ASN A 214 2.12 11.71 -11.91
N ASN A 215 1.16 11.32 -12.77
CA ASN A 215 0.35 10.13 -12.59
C ASN A 215 1.19 8.85 -12.72
N PRO A 216 1.00 7.82 -11.87
CA PRO A 216 0.15 7.77 -10.69
C PRO A 216 0.76 8.44 -9.45
N GLY A 217 -0.10 8.74 -8.46
CA GLY A 217 0.33 8.84 -7.08
C GLY A 217 0.42 7.45 -6.46
N ILE A 218 1.47 7.16 -5.69
CA ILE A 218 1.72 5.83 -5.14
C ILE A 218 1.57 5.88 -3.62
N VAL A 219 0.73 5.00 -3.06
CA VAL A 219 0.47 4.89 -1.62
C VAL A 219 0.73 3.46 -1.13
N ASP A 220 0.74 3.25 0.18
CA ASP A 220 0.91 1.94 0.83
C ASP A 220 2.28 1.29 0.58
N PHE A 221 3.33 2.09 0.64
CA PHE A 221 4.71 1.74 0.25
C PHE A 221 5.61 1.36 1.43
N GLN A 222 5.16 1.46 2.67
CA GLN A 222 6.00 1.32 3.87
C GLN A 222 6.58 -0.08 4.07
N ASP A 223 6.00 -1.08 3.40
CA ASP A 223 6.44 -2.49 3.45
C ASP A 223 7.37 -2.87 2.28
N ALA A 224 7.95 -1.85 1.61
CA ALA A 224 8.89 -2.07 0.52
C ALA A 224 10.11 -2.91 0.95
N VAL A 225 10.60 -3.71 0.01
CA VAL A 225 11.70 -4.67 0.22
C VAL A 225 12.72 -4.64 -0.93
N GLU A 226 13.91 -5.19 -0.71
CA GLU A 226 14.82 -5.56 -1.78
C GLU A 226 14.47 -6.95 -2.29
N GLY A 227 13.87 -7.05 -3.49
CA GLY A 227 13.29 -8.29 -3.98
C GLY A 227 13.32 -8.49 -5.50
N PRO A 228 12.64 -9.54 -6.00
CA PRO A 228 12.71 -9.95 -7.41
C PRO A 228 12.10 -8.90 -8.33
N ILE A 229 12.80 -8.60 -9.43
CA ILE A 229 12.45 -7.55 -10.39
C ILE A 229 11.04 -7.68 -10.99
N THR A 230 10.50 -8.89 -11.08
CA THR A 230 9.19 -9.13 -11.70
C THR A 230 8.02 -8.98 -10.73
N TYR A 231 8.26 -8.85 -9.42
CA TYR A 231 7.20 -8.91 -8.41
C TYR A 231 6.11 -7.85 -8.64
N ASP A 232 6.50 -6.58 -8.67
CA ASP A 232 5.54 -5.48 -8.79
C ASP A 232 4.84 -5.42 -10.15
N ILE A 233 5.52 -5.80 -11.23
CA ILE A 233 4.87 -5.85 -12.54
C ILE A 233 3.82 -6.97 -12.61
N VAL A 234 4.07 -8.10 -11.93
CA VAL A 234 3.08 -9.17 -11.81
C VAL A 234 1.92 -8.72 -10.92
N SER A 235 2.19 -8.07 -9.78
CA SER A 235 1.16 -7.51 -8.91
C SER A 235 0.24 -6.52 -9.65
N LEU A 236 0.80 -5.71 -10.56
CA LEU A 236 0.05 -4.77 -11.39
C LEU A 236 -0.79 -5.48 -12.46
N LEU A 237 -0.20 -6.39 -13.23
CA LEU A 237 -0.84 -7.00 -14.41
C LEU A 237 -1.73 -8.20 -14.06
N ARG A 238 -1.53 -8.83 -12.91
CA ARG A 238 -2.33 -9.94 -12.35
C ARG A 238 -3.00 -9.53 -11.04
N ASP A 239 -3.45 -8.29 -10.99
CA ASP A 239 -4.13 -7.68 -9.85
C ASP A 239 -5.31 -8.54 -9.38
N CYS A 240 -5.43 -8.71 -8.05
CA CYS A 240 -6.49 -9.51 -7.46
C CYS A 240 -7.85 -8.79 -7.42
N TYR A 241 -7.90 -7.49 -7.69
CA TYR A 241 -9.12 -6.68 -7.67
C TYR A 241 -9.75 -6.49 -9.04
N ILE A 242 -8.97 -6.63 -10.13
CA ILE A 242 -9.45 -6.49 -11.49
C ILE A 242 -8.77 -7.50 -12.40
N SER A 243 -9.56 -8.16 -13.26
CA SER A 243 -9.04 -9.17 -14.20
C SER A 243 -9.19 -8.70 -15.64
N TRP A 244 -8.14 -8.87 -16.42
CA TRP A 244 -8.11 -8.57 -17.85
C TRP A 244 -7.98 -9.82 -18.69
N PRO A 245 -8.55 -9.83 -19.92
CA PRO A 245 -8.27 -10.89 -20.89
C PRO A 245 -6.77 -11.01 -21.17
N GLU A 246 -6.28 -12.22 -21.39
CA GLU A 246 -4.85 -12.49 -21.64
C GLU A 246 -4.28 -11.62 -22.77
N THR A 247 -5.06 -11.38 -23.82
CA THR A 247 -4.69 -10.50 -24.97
C THR A 247 -4.46 -9.02 -24.58
N LYS A 248 -4.89 -8.60 -23.38
CA LYS A 248 -4.59 -7.26 -22.86
C LYS A 248 -3.37 -7.24 -21.95
N VAL A 249 -3.04 -8.39 -21.37
CA VAL A 249 -1.91 -8.52 -20.44
C VAL A 249 -0.59 -8.74 -21.20
N GLN A 250 -0.64 -9.37 -22.38
CA GLN A 250 0.48 -9.56 -23.31
C GLN A 250 0.80 -8.29 -24.11
#